data_2dad04bba4e7222c6fee8aef7cbc1a7c
#
_entry.id   2dad04bba4e7222c6fee8aef7cbc1a7c
#
_cell.length_a   1.000
_cell.length_b   1.000
_cell.length_c   1.000
_cell.angle_alpha   90.00
_cell.angle_beta   90.00
_cell.angle_gamma   90.00
#
_symmetry.space_group_name_H-M   'P 1'
#
loop_
_entity.id
_entity.type
_entity.pdbx_description
1 polymer ?
#
loop_
_entity_poly.entity_id
_entity_poly.type
_entity_poly.pdbx_seq_one_letter_code
_entity_poly.pdbx_strand_id
1 'polypeptide(L)'
;MIELELLGLNKYEALAYEALVRLGKVGAFEIARESGVPYGRIYDTLNSLVAKGLVLVVPEKTKKFVAAPPEALEKLFAAQESKFSKLKEEIKNLKKFYVPAAEEPVEIIKGKRNFYKIIQKMPEPKKYDYAFKYTSEVLPEWARAIRKHLRRNVDMRILARYDPETKSNVERWKKLVPKLQQRKFDTGKISGEIIDDKAVFFALLESNTTILIRDSQFAKLMKKLFEAAEERSEEI
;
A
#
# COMPACT_ATOMS: atom_id res chain seq x y z
N MET A 1 5.43 -13.42 -23.41
CA MET A 1 5.82 -14.50 -22.46
C MET A 1 4.69 -14.62 -21.46
N ILE A 2 4.11 -15.80 -21.32
CA ILE A 2 3.02 -16.02 -20.34
C ILE A 2 3.69 -16.25 -18.99
N GLU A 3 3.20 -15.57 -17.93
CA GLU A 3 3.74 -15.73 -16.58
C GLU A 3 3.27 -17.06 -15.95
N LEU A 4 3.74 -18.18 -16.52
CA LEU A 4 3.36 -19.54 -16.11
C LEU A 4 3.74 -19.85 -14.64
N GLU A 5 4.69 -19.12 -14.10
CA GLU A 5 5.09 -19.23 -12.68
C GLU A 5 3.92 -18.88 -11.75
N LEU A 6 3.01 -17.98 -12.16
CA LEU A 6 1.80 -17.67 -11.42
C LEU A 6 0.83 -18.85 -11.31
N LEU A 7 0.93 -19.80 -12.23
CA LEU A 7 0.16 -21.04 -12.20
C LEU A 7 0.82 -22.14 -11.34
N GLY A 8 1.93 -21.82 -10.65
CA GLY A 8 2.63 -22.76 -9.79
C GLY A 8 3.66 -23.64 -10.50
N LEU A 9 4.12 -23.20 -11.68
CA LEU A 9 5.29 -23.78 -12.32
C LEU A 9 6.55 -23.13 -11.76
N ASN A 10 7.62 -23.91 -11.60
CA ASN A 10 8.92 -23.32 -11.35
C ASN A 10 9.54 -22.80 -12.66
N LYS A 11 10.62 -22.03 -12.56
CA LYS A 11 11.29 -21.41 -13.72
C LYS A 11 11.66 -22.41 -14.82
N TYR A 12 12.20 -23.58 -14.46
CA TYR A 12 12.58 -24.59 -15.44
C TYR A 12 11.38 -25.26 -16.09
N GLU A 13 10.31 -25.48 -15.33
CA GLU A 13 9.06 -26.01 -15.86
C GLU A 13 8.43 -25.04 -16.88
N ALA A 14 8.39 -23.75 -16.56
CA ALA A 14 7.86 -22.72 -17.47
C ALA A 14 8.67 -22.69 -18.77
N LEU A 15 10.00 -22.62 -18.68
CA LEU A 15 10.89 -22.62 -19.84
C LEU A 15 10.76 -23.88 -20.70
N ALA A 16 10.74 -25.07 -20.08
CA ALA A 16 10.61 -26.32 -20.79
C ALA A 16 9.25 -26.48 -21.47
N TYR A 17 8.16 -26.05 -20.81
CA TYR A 17 6.83 -26.08 -21.38
C TYR A 17 6.69 -25.12 -22.57
N GLU A 18 7.17 -23.88 -22.46
CA GLU A 18 7.17 -22.94 -23.59
C GLU A 18 7.96 -23.42 -24.78
N ALA A 19 9.13 -24.03 -24.55
CA ALA A 19 9.93 -24.65 -25.60
C ALA A 19 9.15 -25.79 -26.28
N LEU A 20 8.50 -26.65 -25.50
CA LEU A 20 7.76 -27.77 -25.98
C LEU A 20 6.52 -27.37 -26.80
N VAL A 21 5.82 -26.32 -26.39
CA VAL A 21 4.70 -25.73 -27.15
C VAL A 21 5.15 -25.28 -28.55
N ARG A 22 6.36 -24.70 -28.64
CA ARG A 22 6.92 -24.25 -29.94
C ARG A 22 7.45 -25.38 -30.80
N LEU A 23 8.09 -26.37 -30.19
CA LEU A 23 8.76 -27.48 -30.92
C LEU A 23 7.81 -28.62 -31.33
N GLY A 24 6.66 -28.72 -30.65
CA GLY A 24 5.77 -29.85 -30.82
C GLY A 24 6.32 -31.15 -30.22
N LYS A 25 6.21 -32.28 -30.95
CA LYS A 25 6.66 -33.60 -30.48
C LYS A 25 8.16 -33.80 -30.67
N VAL A 26 8.95 -33.69 -29.60
CA VAL A 26 10.42 -33.77 -29.64
C VAL A 26 11.01 -34.57 -28.47
N GLY A 27 12.31 -34.86 -28.52
CA GLY A 27 13.03 -35.51 -27.42
C GLY A 27 13.53 -34.53 -26.36
N ALA A 28 13.98 -35.06 -25.22
CA ALA A 28 14.46 -34.26 -24.10
C ALA A 28 15.66 -33.37 -24.44
N PHE A 29 16.52 -33.84 -25.37
CA PHE A 29 17.71 -33.08 -25.80
C PHE A 29 17.32 -31.76 -26.48
N GLU A 30 16.38 -31.87 -27.45
CA GLU A 30 15.88 -30.71 -28.21
C GLU A 30 15.19 -29.68 -27.27
N ILE A 31 14.43 -30.19 -26.29
CA ILE A 31 13.78 -29.34 -25.29
C ILE A 31 14.81 -28.63 -24.44
N ALA A 32 15.83 -29.34 -23.94
CA ALA A 32 16.90 -28.73 -23.11
C ALA A 32 17.63 -27.63 -23.88
N ARG A 33 17.96 -27.88 -25.16
CA ARG A 33 18.64 -26.91 -26.02
C ARG A 33 17.82 -25.65 -26.26
N GLU A 34 16.54 -25.80 -26.54
CA GLU A 34 15.63 -24.67 -26.84
C GLU A 34 15.28 -23.88 -25.58
N SER A 35 15.03 -24.57 -24.46
CA SER A 35 14.60 -23.95 -23.22
C SER A 35 15.74 -23.36 -22.40
N GLY A 36 16.99 -23.76 -22.64
CA GLY A 36 18.14 -23.42 -21.79
C GLY A 36 18.13 -24.13 -20.42
N VAL A 37 17.24 -25.09 -20.21
CA VAL A 37 17.25 -25.92 -18.98
C VAL A 37 18.44 -26.87 -19.03
N PRO A 38 19.29 -26.94 -17.98
CA PRO A 38 20.43 -27.86 -17.95
C PRO A 38 20.00 -29.31 -18.24
N TYR A 39 20.72 -30.00 -19.13
CA TYR A 39 20.37 -31.37 -19.56
C TYR A 39 20.23 -32.34 -18.38
N GLY A 40 21.07 -32.21 -17.36
CA GLY A 40 20.96 -33.03 -16.15
C GLY A 40 19.68 -32.81 -15.33
N ARG A 41 18.92 -31.75 -15.60
CA ARG A 41 17.64 -31.46 -14.92
C ARG A 41 16.42 -31.60 -15.80
N ILE A 42 16.60 -31.82 -17.12
CA ILE A 42 15.49 -31.81 -18.07
C ILE A 42 14.50 -32.93 -17.81
N TYR A 43 14.98 -34.12 -17.46
CA TYR A 43 14.10 -35.26 -17.20
C TYR A 43 13.26 -35.07 -15.93
N ASP A 44 13.82 -34.54 -14.88
CA ASP A 44 13.08 -34.22 -13.64
C ASP A 44 12.03 -33.13 -13.91
N THR A 45 12.41 -32.12 -14.70
CA THR A 45 11.50 -31.02 -15.12
C THR A 45 10.34 -31.59 -15.95
N LEU A 46 10.63 -32.44 -16.94
CA LEU A 46 9.61 -33.05 -17.79
C LEU A 46 8.71 -34.00 -17.01
N ASN A 47 9.26 -34.81 -16.11
CA ASN A 47 8.47 -35.67 -15.22
C ASN A 47 7.52 -34.88 -14.32
N SER A 48 7.98 -33.73 -13.79
CA SER A 48 7.13 -32.83 -13.02
C SER A 48 6.00 -32.25 -13.87
N LEU A 49 6.29 -31.84 -15.11
CA LEU A 49 5.27 -31.34 -16.04
C LEU A 49 4.26 -32.45 -16.44
N VAL A 50 4.72 -33.71 -16.58
CA VAL A 50 3.83 -34.85 -16.78
C VAL A 50 2.93 -35.06 -15.58
N ALA A 51 3.48 -35.01 -14.35
CA ALA A 51 2.70 -35.13 -13.12
C ALA A 51 1.64 -34.00 -12.97
N LYS A 52 1.94 -32.81 -13.51
CA LYS A 52 0.99 -31.69 -13.58
C LYS A 52 0.00 -31.79 -14.74
N GLY A 53 0.12 -32.81 -15.59
CA GLY A 53 -0.74 -33.02 -16.75
C GLY A 53 -0.51 -32.05 -17.91
N LEU A 54 0.62 -31.31 -17.91
CA LEU A 54 0.96 -30.32 -18.93
C LEU A 54 1.80 -30.90 -20.08
N VAL A 55 2.37 -32.10 -19.91
CA VAL A 55 3.18 -32.78 -20.90
C VAL A 55 2.74 -34.23 -20.97
N LEU A 56 2.68 -34.76 -22.22
CA LEU A 56 2.41 -36.15 -22.52
C LEU A 56 3.69 -36.83 -23.01
N VAL A 57 3.89 -38.06 -22.57
CA VAL A 57 4.99 -38.91 -23.06
C VAL A 57 4.48 -39.78 -24.21
N VAL A 58 5.15 -39.71 -25.36
CA VAL A 58 4.86 -40.57 -26.49
C VAL A 58 5.91 -41.69 -26.51
N PRO A 59 5.48 -42.96 -26.35
CA PRO A 59 6.39 -44.09 -26.37
C PRO A 59 6.84 -44.41 -27.83
N GLU A 60 8.08 -44.04 -28.12
CA GLU A 60 8.77 -44.35 -29.37
C GLU A 60 10.11 -45.04 -29.03
N LYS A 61 10.91 -45.44 -30.06
CA LYS A 61 12.27 -45.99 -29.82
C LYS A 61 13.11 -45.11 -28.91
N THR A 62 12.91 -43.77 -29.00
CA THR A 62 13.40 -42.79 -28.07
C THR A 62 12.20 -42.04 -27.51
N LYS A 63 12.11 -41.87 -26.18
CA LYS A 63 11.00 -41.14 -25.54
C LYS A 63 10.84 -39.75 -26.15
N LYS A 64 9.65 -39.44 -26.63
CA LYS A 64 9.25 -38.12 -27.11
C LYS A 64 8.27 -37.50 -26.16
N PHE A 65 8.27 -36.19 -26.10
CA PHE A 65 7.39 -35.38 -25.23
C PHE A 65 6.59 -34.43 -26.14
N VAL A 66 5.37 -34.14 -25.72
CA VAL A 66 4.49 -33.22 -26.42
C VAL A 66 3.72 -32.41 -25.36
N ALA A 67 3.51 -31.12 -25.60
CA ALA A 67 2.67 -30.32 -24.73
C ALA A 67 1.22 -30.85 -24.73
N ALA A 68 0.60 -30.93 -23.57
CA ALA A 68 -0.83 -31.18 -23.47
C ALA A 68 -1.62 -30.03 -24.13
N PRO A 69 -2.87 -30.26 -24.54
CA PRO A 69 -3.71 -29.20 -25.06
C PRO A 69 -3.85 -28.01 -24.08
N PRO A 70 -4.09 -26.78 -24.58
CA PRO A 70 -4.20 -25.57 -23.74
C PRO A 70 -5.20 -25.66 -22.60
N GLU A 71 -6.23 -26.49 -22.73
CA GLU A 71 -7.23 -26.77 -21.70
C GLU A 71 -6.61 -27.36 -20.43
N ALA A 72 -5.42 -27.95 -20.53
CA ALA A 72 -4.67 -28.37 -19.32
C ALA A 72 -4.19 -27.20 -18.48
N LEU A 73 -3.84 -26.07 -19.08
CA LEU A 73 -3.52 -24.83 -18.36
C LEU A 73 -4.75 -24.23 -17.70
N GLU A 74 -5.92 -24.28 -18.34
CA GLU A 74 -7.18 -23.81 -17.76
C GLU A 74 -7.54 -24.60 -16.49
N LYS A 75 -7.33 -25.91 -16.49
CA LYS A 75 -7.51 -26.74 -15.28
C LYS A 75 -6.56 -26.35 -14.16
N LEU A 76 -5.31 -26.06 -14.50
CA LEU A 76 -4.32 -25.63 -13.54
C LEU A 76 -4.68 -24.25 -12.96
N PHE A 77 -5.14 -23.33 -13.79
CA PHE A 77 -5.64 -22.03 -13.39
C PHE A 77 -6.83 -22.14 -12.43
N ALA A 78 -7.84 -22.93 -12.77
CA ALA A 78 -9.02 -23.14 -11.91
C ALA A 78 -8.63 -23.76 -10.55
N ALA A 79 -7.64 -24.66 -10.52
CA ALA A 79 -7.13 -25.23 -9.28
C ALA A 79 -6.44 -24.16 -8.39
N GLN A 80 -5.68 -23.24 -9.01
CA GLN A 80 -5.06 -22.13 -8.28
C GLN A 80 -6.10 -21.14 -7.75
N GLU A 81 -7.08 -20.78 -8.58
CA GLU A 81 -8.19 -19.90 -8.18
C GLU A 81 -8.96 -20.45 -6.98
N SER A 82 -9.24 -21.77 -6.97
CA SER A 82 -9.85 -22.46 -5.84
C SER A 82 -9.01 -22.36 -4.56
N LYS A 83 -7.67 -22.51 -4.68
CA LYS A 83 -6.76 -22.34 -3.53
C LYS A 83 -6.79 -20.90 -2.98
N PHE A 84 -6.78 -19.90 -3.85
CA PHE A 84 -6.87 -18.49 -3.44
C PHE A 84 -8.22 -18.19 -2.78
N SER A 85 -9.31 -18.75 -3.29
CA SER A 85 -10.64 -18.60 -2.67
C SER A 85 -10.68 -19.19 -1.25
N LYS A 86 -10.12 -20.37 -1.04
CA LYS A 86 -10.00 -20.99 0.30
C LYS A 86 -9.15 -20.14 1.23
N LEU A 87 -7.98 -19.70 0.76
CA LEU A 87 -7.10 -18.83 1.54
C LEU A 87 -7.79 -17.51 1.93
N LYS A 88 -8.60 -16.94 1.05
CA LYS A 88 -9.39 -15.73 1.33
C LYS A 88 -10.40 -15.96 2.46
N GLU A 89 -11.05 -17.12 2.50
CA GLU A 89 -11.97 -17.49 3.61
C GLU A 89 -11.20 -17.73 4.92
N GLU A 90 -10.03 -18.37 4.86
CA GLU A 90 -9.18 -18.55 6.04
C GLU A 90 -8.73 -17.20 6.62
N ILE A 91 -8.29 -16.27 5.77
CA ILE A 91 -7.93 -14.90 6.19
C ILE A 91 -9.13 -14.19 6.82
N LYS A 92 -10.34 -14.36 6.26
CA LYS A 92 -11.57 -13.79 6.83
C LYS A 92 -11.89 -14.37 8.20
N ASN A 93 -11.63 -15.67 8.40
CA ASN A 93 -11.79 -16.31 9.70
C ASN A 93 -10.73 -15.83 10.70
N LEU A 94 -9.47 -15.74 10.30
CA LEU A 94 -8.40 -15.18 11.16
C LEU A 94 -8.74 -13.76 11.65
N LYS A 95 -9.33 -12.92 10.80
CA LYS A 95 -9.78 -11.58 11.20
C LYS A 95 -10.80 -11.59 12.33
N LYS A 96 -11.63 -12.65 12.47
CA LYS A 96 -12.61 -12.77 13.57
C LYS A 96 -11.95 -13.01 14.92
N PHE A 97 -10.78 -13.63 14.92
CA PHE A 97 -10.01 -13.94 16.13
C PHE A 97 -8.92 -12.92 16.41
N TYR A 98 -8.71 -11.98 15.48
CA TYR A 98 -7.71 -10.94 15.67
C TYR A 98 -8.16 -9.99 16.78
N VAL A 99 -7.46 -10.05 17.91
CA VAL A 99 -7.58 -9.08 18.98
C VAL A 99 -6.54 -7.99 18.69
N PRO A 100 -6.96 -6.77 18.32
CA PRO A 100 -6.01 -5.69 18.16
C PRO A 100 -5.30 -5.44 19.49
N ALA A 101 -3.99 -5.25 19.45
CA ALA A 101 -3.28 -4.74 20.61
C ALA A 101 -3.93 -3.45 21.06
N ALA A 102 -4.11 -3.26 22.36
CA ALA A 102 -4.63 -2.01 22.90
C ALA A 102 -3.80 -0.86 22.32
N GLU A 103 -4.45 0.14 21.75
CA GLU A 103 -3.74 1.31 21.25
C GLU A 103 -3.14 2.04 22.44
N GLU A 104 -1.82 2.18 22.44
CA GLU A 104 -1.13 2.98 23.45
C GLU A 104 -1.66 4.41 23.40
N PRO A 105 -1.99 5.01 24.55
CA PRO A 105 -2.49 6.38 24.59
C PRO A 105 -1.46 7.37 24.07
N VAL A 106 -0.17 7.06 24.16
CA VAL A 106 0.93 7.86 23.63
C VAL A 106 1.88 7.00 22.83
N GLU A 107 2.09 7.36 21.56
CA GLU A 107 3.10 6.75 20.69
C GLU A 107 4.15 7.78 20.31
N ILE A 108 5.42 7.44 20.44
CA ILE A 108 6.56 8.28 20.04
C ILE A 108 7.36 7.54 18.98
N ILE A 109 7.53 8.14 17.82
CA ILE A 109 8.23 7.53 16.69
C ILE A 109 9.30 8.50 16.15
N LYS A 110 10.47 7.97 15.83
CA LYS A 110 11.56 8.72 15.18
C LYS A 110 11.66 8.36 13.69
N GLY A 111 12.04 9.34 12.89
CA GLY A 111 12.33 9.17 11.48
C GLY A 111 11.20 9.53 10.53
N LYS A 112 11.55 10.21 9.42
CA LYS A 112 10.61 10.72 8.41
C LYS A 112 9.70 9.63 7.82
N ARG A 113 10.21 8.41 7.61
CA ARG A 113 9.41 7.29 7.08
C ARG A 113 8.28 6.86 8.02
N ASN A 114 8.45 7.07 9.31
CA ASN A 114 7.48 6.67 10.31
C ASN A 114 6.39 7.73 10.53
N PHE A 115 6.63 8.98 10.16
CA PHE A 115 5.62 10.04 10.18
C PHE A 115 4.33 9.64 9.45
N TYR A 116 4.44 9.10 8.23
CA TYR A 116 3.26 8.65 7.47
C TYR A 116 2.51 7.48 8.12
N LYS A 117 3.21 6.64 8.90
CA LYS A 117 2.56 5.56 9.67
C LYS A 117 1.68 6.11 10.79
N ILE A 118 2.09 7.21 11.43
CA ILE A 118 1.27 7.90 12.45
C ILE A 118 0.04 8.51 11.80
N ILE A 119 0.18 9.20 10.68
CA ILE A 119 -0.97 9.80 9.98
C ILE A 119 -2.02 8.74 9.61
N GLN A 120 -1.59 7.55 9.20
CA GLN A 120 -2.51 6.43 8.90
C GLN A 120 -3.25 5.89 10.13
N LYS A 121 -2.74 6.14 11.33
CA LYS A 121 -3.39 5.76 12.60
C LYS A 121 -4.32 6.84 13.15
N MET A 122 -4.32 8.04 12.56
CA MET A 122 -5.22 9.10 12.98
C MET A 122 -6.68 8.72 12.69
N PRO A 123 -7.60 9.04 13.60
CA PRO A 123 -9.02 8.80 13.35
C PRO A 123 -9.55 9.66 12.19
N GLU A 124 -10.52 9.16 11.44
CA GLU A 124 -11.21 9.98 10.42
C GLU A 124 -11.99 11.11 11.13
N PRO A 125 -11.79 12.39 10.78
CA PRO A 125 -12.45 13.50 11.41
C PRO A 125 -13.95 13.48 11.14
N LYS A 126 -14.75 13.77 12.17
CA LYS A 126 -16.21 13.81 12.11
C LYS A 126 -16.80 15.18 12.42
N LYS A 127 -16.15 15.94 13.28
CA LYS A 127 -16.58 17.27 13.72
C LYS A 127 -15.63 18.34 13.25
N TYR A 128 -14.35 18.18 13.57
CA TYR A 128 -13.32 19.15 13.23
C TYR A 128 -11.94 18.50 13.05
N ASP A 129 -11.10 19.20 12.29
CA ASP A 129 -9.70 18.87 12.01
C ASP A 129 -8.91 20.19 11.94
N TYR A 130 -8.12 20.45 12.97
CA TYR A 130 -7.34 21.68 13.12
C TYR A 130 -5.87 21.35 13.01
N ALA A 131 -5.18 22.00 12.10
CA ALA A 131 -3.80 21.66 11.78
C ALA A 131 -2.82 22.82 11.88
N PHE A 132 -1.64 22.54 12.43
CA PHE A 132 -0.45 23.39 12.35
C PHE A 132 0.44 22.89 11.20
N LYS A 133 0.78 23.72 10.24
CA LYS A 133 1.57 23.32 9.07
C LYS A 133 2.84 24.16 8.91
N TYR A 134 3.99 23.53 9.10
CA TYR A 134 5.29 24.19 8.90
C TYR A 134 5.67 24.26 7.42
N THR A 135 5.57 23.15 6.67
CA THR A 135 5.95 23.11 5.24
C THR A 135 4.78 23.34 4.29
N SER A 136 3.55 23.14 4.78
CA SER A 136 2.31 23.19 3.97
C SER A 136 2.39 22.36 2.69
N GLU A 137 3.13 21.24 2.70
CA GLU A 137 3.27 20.34 1.56
C GLU A 137 1.91 19.95 0.99
N VAL A 138 1.82 19.89 -0.35
CA VAL A 138 0.57 19.61 -1.05
C VAL A 138 0.66 18.25 -1.73
N LEU A 139 -0.03 17.27 -1.17
CA LEU A 139 -0.22 15.96 -1.80
C LEU A 139 -1.65 15.84 -2.37
N PRO A 140 -1.81 15.34 -3.60
CA PRO A 140 -3.13 15.25 -4.25
C PRO A 140 -4.15 14.44 -3.47
N GLU A 141 -3.71 13.36 -2.80
CA GLU A 141 -4.54 12.53 -1.94
C GLU A 141 -5.07 13.31 -0.72
N TRP A 142 -4.25 14.16 -0.10
CA TRP A 142 -4.68 14.99 1.01
C TRP A 142 -5.71 16.03 0.59
N ALA A 143 -5.52 16.67 -0.56
CA ALA A 143 -6.50 17.61 -1.08
C ALA A 143 -7.85 16.93 -1.39
N ARG A 144 -7.83 15.67 -1.84
CA ARG A 144 -9.05 14.87 -2.03
C ARG A 144 -9.74 14.54 -0.71
N ALA A 145 -8.97 14.14 0.30
CA ALA A 145 -9.50 13.83 1.64
C ALA A 145 -10.12 15.07 2.27
N ILE A 146 -9.44 16.21 2.28
CA ILE A 146 -9.94 17.47 2.83
C ILE A 146 -11.24 17.90 2.14
N ARG A 147 -11.31 17.86 0.82
CA ARG A 147 -12.56 18.15 0.09
C ARG A 147 -13.71 17.22 0.47
N LYS A 148 -13.42 15.94 0.71
CA LYS A 148 -14.41 14.96 1.18
C LYS A 148 -14.94 15.34 2.57
N HIS A 149 -14.05 15.74 3.49
CA HIS A 149 -14.42 16.11 4.84
C HIS A 149 -15.23 17.42 4.87
N LEU A 150 -14.80 18.43 4.11
CA LEU A 150 -15.55 19.69 3.96
C LEU A 150 -16.97 19.49 3.40
N ARG A 151 -17.16 18.52 2.46
CA ARG A 151 -18.51 18.15 1.97
C ARG A 151 -19.39 17.51 3.03
N ARG A 152 -18.79 16.96 4.07
CA ARG A 152 -19.49 16.36 5.24
C ARG A 152 -19.64 17.36 6.39
N ASN A 153 -19.40 18.64 6.15
CA ASN A 153 -19.45 19.72 7.14
C ASN A 153 -18.45 19.53 8.30
N VAL A 154 -17.31 18.91 8.07
CA VAL A 154 -16.21 18.90 9.04
C VAL A 154 -15.58 20.30 9.04
N ASP A 155 -15.43 20.90 10.21
CA ASP A 155 -14.73 22.18 10.39
C ASP A 155 -13.23 21.96 10.26
N MET A 156 -12.65 22.49 9.17
CA MET A 156 -11.24 22.28 8.83
C MET A 156 -10.51 23.61 8.80
N ARG A 157 -9.52 23.78 9.71
CA ARG A 157 -8.74 25.01 9.86
C ARG A 157 -7.26 24.72 9.87
N ILE A 158 -6.49 25.60 9.26
CA ILE A 158 -5.02 25.50 9.22
C ILE A 158 -4.38 26.79 9.69
N LEU A 159 -3.49 26.66 10.65
CA LEU A 159 -2.48 27.67 10.99
C LEU A 159 -1.19 27.31 10.26
N ALA A 160 -0.80 28.11 9.28
CA ALA A 160 0.32 27.81 8.39
C ALA A 160 1.44 28.84 8.54
N ARG A 161 2.67 28.35 8.54
CA ARG A 161 3.83 29.20 8.28
C ARG A 161 3.67 29.76 6.86
N TYR A 162 3.75 31.11 6.74
CA TYR A 162 3.62 31.79 5.46
C TYR A 162 4.78 32.77 5.25
N ASP A 163 5.76 32.35 4.49
CA ASP A 163 6.98 33.07 4.16
C ASP A 163 7.43 32.71 2.72
N PRO A 164 8.54 33.25 2.20
CA PRO A 164 9.00 32.97 0.83
C PRO A 164 9.16 31.47 0.51
N GLU A 165 9.51 30.61 1.49
CA GLU A 165 9.70 29.17 1.27
C GLU A 165 8.36 28.42 1.15
N THR A 166 7.34 28.83 1.91
CA THR A 166 6.07 28.10 2.03
C THR A 166 4.93 28.72 1.23
N LYS A 167 5.06 29.98 0.83
CA LYS A 167 4.04 30.73 0.09
C LYS A 167 3.44 29.98 -1.09
N SER A 168 4.27 29.40 -1.94
CA SER A 168 3.80 28.66 -3.11
C SER A 168 2.90 27.46 -2.75
N ASN A 169 3.22 26.76 -1.67
CA ASN A 169 2.43 25.62 -1.18
C ASN A 169 1.08 26.09 -0.62
N VAL A 170 1.09 27.13 0.19
CA VAL A 170 -0.14 27.71 0.78
C VAL A 170 -1.09 28.24 -0.31
N GLU A 171 -0.55 28.95 -1.29
CA GLU A 171 -1.33 29.43 -2.43
C GLU A 171 -1.90 28.29 -3.28
N ARG A 172 -1.14 27.21 -3.42
CA ARG A 172 -1.62 26.00 -4.09
C ARG A 172 -2.78 25.34 -3.33
N TRP A 173 -2.73 25.30 -1.98
CA TRP A 173 -3.84 24.84 -1.17
C TRP A 173 -5.09 25.68 -1.39
N LYS A 174 -5.00 27.01 -1.41
CA LYS A 174 -6.13 27.89 -1.69
C LYS A 174 -6.79 27.59 -3.05
N LYS A 175 -5.98 27.31 -4.07
CA LYS A 175 -6.50 26.95 -5.40
C LYS A 175 -7.18 25.57 -5.41
N LEU A 176 -6.60 24.59 -4.74
CA LEU A 176 -7.12 23.22 -4.73
C LEU A 176 -8.33 23.03 -3.83
N VAL A 177 -8.39 23.76 -2.73
CA VAL A 177 -9.43 23.64 -1.70
C VAL A 177 -9.87 25.04 -1.23
N PRO A 178 -10.62 25.81 -2.04
CA PRO A 178 -10.95 27.22 -1.75
C PRO A 178 -11.74 27.43 -0.45
N LYS A 179 -12.43 26.40 0.03
CA LYS A 179 -13.22 26.47 1.29
C LYS A 179 -12.40 26.15 2.53
N LEU A 180 -11.13 25.79 2.40
CA LEU A 180 -10.27 25.51 3.52
C LEU A 180 -9.83 26.83 4.18
N GLN A 181 -10.11 26.98 5.47
CA GLN A 181 -9.70 28.15 6.23
C GLN A 181 -8.21 28.05 6.56
N GLN A 182 -7.44 29.04 6.13
CA GLN A 182 -6.00 29.09 6.36
C GLN A 182 -5.62 30.48 6.86
N ARG A 183 -4.83 30.52 7.93
CA ARG A 183 -4.33 31.75 8.52
C ARG A 183 -2.81 31.66 8.74
N LYS A 184 -2.13 32.79 8.65
CA LYS A 184 -0.69 32.87 8.88
C LYS A 184 -0.38 32.84 10.36
N PHE A 185 0.47 31.91 10.76
CA PHE A 185 0.94 31.79 12.13
C PHE A 185 2.35 31.18 12.13
N ASP A 186 3.20 31.67 13.01
CA ASP A 186 4.51 31.04 13.20
C ASP A 186 4.35 29.79 14.06
N THR A 187 4.50 28.64 13.41
CA THR A 187 4.39 27.34 14.07
C THR A 187 5.70 26.87 14.70
N GLY A 188 6.77 27.69 14.65
CA GLY A 188 8.12 27.20 14.87
C GLY A 188 8.44 26.05 13.92
N LYS A 189 9.27 25.13 14.32
CA LYS A 189 9.56 23.91 13.52
C LYS A 189 8.66 22.73 13.93
N ILE A 190 7.35 22.98 14.07
CA ILE A 190 6.36 22.01 14.50
C ILE A 190 5.25 21.94 13.45
N SER A 191 4.85 20.73 13.11
CA SER A 191 3.59 20.45 12.44
C SER A 191 2.73 19.54 13.33
N GLY A 192 1.43 19.66 13.23
CA GLY A 192 0.54 18.84 14.05
C GLY A 192 -0.90 18.92 13.57
N GLU A 193 -1.73 18.09 14.16
CA GLU A 193 -3.14 17.99 13.80
C GLU A 193 -3.95 17.55 15.03
N ILE A 194 -5.10 18.14 15.21
CA ILE A 194 -6.04 17.88 16.29
C ILE A 194 -7.32 17.39 15.65
N ILE A 195 -7.67 16.12 15.86
CA ILE A 195 -8.86 15.53 15.25
C ILE A 195 -9.91 15.24 16.32
N ASP A 196 -11.02 15.93 16.23
CA ASP A 196 -12.14 15.84 17.17
C ASP A 196 -11.62 15.99 18.63
N ASP A 197 -12.38 15.52 19.61
CA ASP A 197 -11.89 15.35 20.97
C ASP A 197 -11.23 13.96 21.16
N LYS A 198 -10.37 13.49 20.21
CA LYS A 198 -9.91 12.11 20.19
C LYS A 198 -8.41 11.93 20.14
N ALA A 199 -7.75 12.64 19.25
CA ALA A 199 -6.34 12.45 19.02
C ALA A 199 -5.66 13.74 18.57
N VAL A 200 -4.40 13.86 18.97
CA VAL A 200 -3.49 14.93 18.57
C VAL A 200 -2.18 14.31 18.14
N PHE A 201 -1.62 14.75 17.05
CA PHE A 201 -0.22 14.46 16.78
C PHE A 201 0.61 15.73 16.63
N PHE A 202 1.90 15.61 16.97
CA PHE A 202 2.92 16.62 16.72
C PHE A 202 4.11 15.99 16.02
N ALA A 203 4.58 16.64 14.96
CA ALA A 203 5.86 16.36 14.34
C ALA A 203 6.85 17.45 14.71
N LEU A 204 7.82 17.11 15.53
CA LEU A 204 8.94 17.96 15.94
C LEU A 204 10.03 17.82 14.88
N LEU A 205 10.13 18.78 13.97
CA LEU A 205 10.94 18.64 12.74
C LEU A 205 12.44 18.67 13.04
N GLU A 206 12.89 19.40 14.04
CA GLU A 206 14.31 19.43 14.42
C GLU A 206 14.82 18.09 14.94
N SER A 207 14.06 17.45 15.82
CA SER A 207 14.41 16.16 16.41
C SER A 207 13.96 14.97 15.53
N ASN A 208 13.26 15.24 14.42
CA ASN A 208 12.66 14.22 13.55
C ASN A 208 11.81 13.20 14.33
N THR A 209 11.04 13.71 15.28
CA THR A 209 10.22 12.93 16.21
C THR A 209 8.76 13.25 16.00
N THR A 210 7.91 12.23 15.91
CA THR A 210 6.45 12.38 15.86
C THR A 210 5.84 11.74 17.10
N ILE A 211 4.93 12.46 17.74
CA ILE A 211 4.22 12.06 18.95
C ILE A 211 2.74 12.02 18.61
N LEU A 212 2.09 10.91 18.87
CA LEU A 212 0.63 10.74 18.76
C LEU A 212 0.07 10.54 20.17
N ILE A 213 -0.93 11.33 20.54
CA ILE A 213 -1.59 11.30 21.84
C ILE A 213 -3.08 11.05 21.62
N ARG A 214 -3.60 9.94 22.15
CA ARG A 214 -5.01 9.56 22.14
C ARG A 214 -5.64 9.80 23.51
N ASP A 215 -5.78 11.05 23.86
CA ASP A 215 -6.42 11.48 25.10
C ASP A 215 -7.40 12.62 24.83
N SER A 216 -8.64 12.45 25.27
CA SER A 216 -9.70 13.40 24.96
C SER A 216 -9.55 14.73 25.70
N GLN A 217 -9.00 14.73 26.90
CA GLN A 217 -8.80 15.97 27.67
C GLN A 217 -7.63 16.76 27.07
N PHE A 218 -6.58 16.06 26.67
CA PHE A 218 -5.46 16.68 25.97
C PHE A 218 -5.90 17.26 24.61
N ALA A 219 -6.72 16.53 23.83
CA ALA A 219 -7.24 17.02 22.57
C ALA A 219 -8.10 18.29 22.76
N LYS A 220 -8.96 18.33 23.77
CA LYS A 220 -9.75 19.52 24.11
C LYS A 220 -8.88 20.70 24.52
N LEU A 221 -7.83 20.47 25.32
CA LEU A 221 -6.86 21.51 25.70
C LEU A 221 -6.17 22.07 24.44
N MET A 222 -5.67 21.19 23.58
CA MET A 222 -4.98 21.59 22.35
C MET A 222 -5.90 22.33 21.38
N LYS A 223 -7.18 21.97 21.30
CA LYS A 223 -8.18 22.74 20.57
C LYS A 223 -8.30 24.17 21.06
N LYS A 224 -8.42 24.39 22.37
CA LYS A 224 -8.47 25.74 22.96
C LYS A 224 -7.20 26.54 22.66
N LEU A 225 -6.04 25.90 22.72
CA LEU A 225 -4.77 26.57 22.40
C LEU A 225 -4.70 26.92 20.90
N PHE A 226 -5.22 26.06 20.02
CA PHE A 226 -5.33 26.35 18.60
C PHE A 226 -6.24 27.57 18.35
N GLU A 227 -7.43 27.59 18.95
CA GLU A 227 -8.40 28.68 18.80
C GLU A 227 -7.80 30.01 19.31
N ALA A 228 -7.11 30.03 20.45
CA ALA A 228 -6.40 31.21 20.96
C ALA A 228 -5.23 31.66 20.06
N ALA A 229 -4.55 30.72 19.37
CA ALA A 229 -3.52 31.05 18.39
C ALA A 229 -4.15 31.59 17.10
N GLU A 230 -5.30 31.07 16.69
CA GLU A 230 -6.05 31.54 15.53
C GLU A 230 -6.50 32.99 15.68
N GLU A 231 -7.00 33.38 16.84
CA GLU A 231 -7.38 34.78 17.17
C GLU A 231 -6.21 35.77 17.00
N ARG A 232 -4.97 35.31 17.23
CA ARG A 232 -3.74 36.11 17.08
C ARG A 232 -3.07 35.97 15.73
N SER A 233 -3.64 35.18 14.81
CA SER A 233 -3.08 34.91 13.51
C SER A 233 -3.50 35.96 12.47
N GLU A 234 -2.71 36.10 11.42
CA GLU A 234 -2.99 37.02 10.31
C GLU A 234 -3.76 36.27 9.19
N GLU A 235 -4.56 37.00 8.44
CA GLU A 235 -5.17 36.47 7.22
C GLU A 235 -4.10 36.27 6.14
N ILE A 236 -4.27 35.22 5.31
CA ILE A 236 -3.37 34.93 4.20
C ILE A 236 -4.04 35.34 2.88
#